data_2fbe331097f8fba31ccbc6979679c479
#
_entry.id   2fbe331097f8fba31ccbc6979679c479
#
_cell.length_a   1.000
_cell.length_b   1.000
_cell.length_c   1.000
_cell.angle_alpha   90.00
_cell.angle_beta   90.00
_cell.angle_gamma   90.00
#
_symmetry.space_group_name_H-M   'P 1'
#
loop_
_entity.id
_entity.type
_entity.pdbx_description
1 polymer ?
#
loop_
_entity_poly.entity_id
_entity_poly.type
_entity_poly.pdbx_seq_one_letter_code
_entity_poly.pdbx_strand_id
1 'polypeptide(L)'
;KGYDFDGSGSAVDNLAPVTAISWYDCVKWCNARSEKAGLPPVYYLTSDHTNVYRSGHEDLTSDCVAWDKAGYRLPTEAEWERLARGGAEGYRFPWTNVLTIAHTQANYSSRTNEAYDLGPTRGYHPSFQGDPSPVGTFAPNGYGVYDTAGNVWEWCWDWFSQTCYTALPADNPKGPATGSARVARGDSYYNVGFYARCAYRNFWAPANRFGDFGFRCVRTVP
;
A
#
# COMPACT_ATOMS: atom_id res chain seq x y z
N LYS A 1 5.81 -18.79 -16.17
CA LYS A 1 6.42 -19.37 -14.96
C LYS A 1 5.39 -19.91 -13.95
N GLY A 2 4.12 -20.09 -14.36
CA GLY A 2 3.10 -20.75 -13.57
C GLY A 2 2.59 -19.98 -12.35
N TYR A 3 2.54 -18.66 -12.43
CA TYR A 3 1.84 -17.86 -11.42
C TYR A 3 0.32 -17.96 -11.66
N ASP A 4 -0.43 -18.24 -10.60
CA ASP A 4 -1.88 -18.08 -10.59
C ASP A 4 -2.29 -16.80 -9.86
N PHE A 5 -3.35 -16.21 -10.29
CA PHE A 5 -3.96 -15.04 -9.65
C PHE A 5 -5.46 -15.29 -9.52
N ASP A 6 -6.06 -14.82 -8.43
CA ASP A 6 -7.51 -14.99 -8.18
C ASP A 6 -8.38 -14.28 -9.22
N GLY A 7 -7.77 -13.37 -9.96
CA GLY A 7 -8.39 -12.64 -11.06
C GLY A 7 -7.42 -11.67 -11.70
N SER A 8 -7.87 -11.06 -12.79
CA SER A 8 -7.05 -10.12 -13.58
C SER A 8 -6.79 -8.77 -12.87
N GLY A 9 -7.41 -8.53 -11.72
CA GLY A 9 -7.51 -7.18 -11.18
C GLY A 9 -8.43 -6.29 -12.04
N SER A 10 -8.54 -5.03 -11.68
CA SER A 10 -9.29 -4.02 -12.43
C SER A 10 -8.50 -2.73 -12.50
N ALA A 11 -8.60 -2.02 -13.61
CA ALA A 11 -8.11 -0.66 -13.76
C ALA A 11 -9.02 0.09 -14.72
N VAL A 12 -9.30 1.37 -14.44
CA VAL A 12 -10.17 2.19 -15.31
C VAL A 12 -9.46 2.55 -16.62
N ASP A 13 -8.13 2.63 -16.60
CA ASP A 13 -7.29 2.81 -17.78
C ASP A 13 -5.85 2.29 -17.51
N ASN A 14 -4.95 2.45 -18.49
CA ASN A 14 -3.56 1.99 -18.41
C ASN A 14 -2.68 2.82 -17.44
N LEU A 15 -3.16 3.94 -16.95
CA LEU A 15 -2.44 4.83 -16.03
C LEU A 15 -3.01 4.75 -14.61
N ALA A 16 -4.18 4.17 -14.43
CA ALA A 16 -4.79 3.97 -13.12
C ALA A 16 -4.11 2.83 -12.34
N PRO A 17 -4.15 2.87 -11.01
CA PRO A 17 -3.69 1.74 -10.21
C PRO A 17 -4.56 0.50 -10.48
N VAL A 18 -3.95 -0.67 -10.45
CA VAL A 18 -4.68 -1.94 -10.47
C VAL A 18 -5.36 -2.13 -9.13
N THR A 19 -6.65 -2.44 -9.15
CA THR A 19 -7.49 -2.69 -7.97
C THR A 19 -8.16 -4.06 -8.02
N ALA A 20 -9.03 -4.37 -7.07
CA ALA A 20 -9.72 -5.65 -6.95
C ALA A 20 -8.77 -6.85 -6.93
N ILE A 21 -7.68 -6.72 -6.22
CA ILE A 21 -6.62 -7.72 -6.05
C ILE A 21 -6.46 -8.08 -4.58
N SER A 22 -6.22 -9.37 -4.30
CA SER A 22 -5.95 -9.87 -2.95
C SER A 22 -4.51 -9.58 -2.52
N TRP A 23 -4.25 -9.65 -1.22
CA TRP A 23 -2.88 -9.57 -0.71
C TRP A 23 -2.00 -10.70 -1.29
N TYR A 24 -2.57 -11.90 -1.44
CA TYR A 24 -1.89 -13.04 -2.05
C TYR A 24 -1.50 -12.77 -3.51
N ASP A 25 -2.38 -12.14 -4.28
CA ASP A 25 -2.07 -11.73 -5.66
C ASP A 25 -0.93 -10.71 -5.71
N CYS A 26 -0.93 -9.73 -4.79
CA CYS A 26 0.14 -8.73 -4.72
C CYS A 26 1.50 -9.36 -4.47
N VAL A 27 1.58 -10.33 -3.54
CA VAL A 27 2.82 -11.05 -3.20
C VAL A 27 3.32 -11.89 -4.38
N LYS A 28 2.42 -12.66 -5.01
CA LYS A 28 2.73 -13.44 -6.22
C LYS A 28 3.17 -12.54 -7.37
N TRP A 29 2.49 -11.40 -7.56
CA TRP A 29 2.86 -10.42 -8.59
C TRP A 29 4.26 -9.85 -8.37
N CYS A 30 4.64 -9.55 -7.12
CA CYS A 30 5.99 -9.07 -6.80
C CYS A 30 7.06 -10.08 -7.22
N ASN A 31 6.85 -11.37 -6.98
CA ASN A 31 7.72 -12.43 -7.45
C ASN A 31 7.77 -12.50 -8.99
N ALA A 32 6.60 -12.47 -9.64
CA ALA A 32 6.52 -12.49 -11.09
C ALA A 32 7.24 -11.29 -11.73
N ARG A 33 7.09 -10.11 -11.12
CA ARG A 33 7.77 -8.87 -11.55
C ARG A 33 9.28 -8.96 -11.38
N SER A 34 9.74 -9.54 -10.26
CA SER A 34 11.16 -9.78 -10.00
C SER A 34 11.76 -10.66 -11.08
N GLU A 35 11.17 -11.82 -11.30
CA GLU A 35 11.65 -12.77 -12.32
C GLU A 35 11.57 -12.20 -13.75
N LYS A 36 10.57 -11.38 -14.07
CA LYS A 36 10.47 -10.68 -15.35
C LYS A 36 11.61 -9.68 -15.55
N ALA A 37 12.07 -9.07 -14.46
CA ALA A 37 13.19 -8.11 -14.46
C ALA A 37 14.57 -8.78 -14.33
N GLY A 38 14.66 -10.13 -14.33
CA GLY A 38 15.91 -10.86 -14.13
C GLY A 38 16.43 -10.80 -12.68
N LEU A 39 15.56 -10.42 -11.73
CA LEU A 39 15.87 -10.36 -10.30
C LEU A 39 15.41 -11.64 -9.59
N PRO A 40 16.00 -11.99 -8.45
CA PRO A 40 15.54 -13.11 -7.65
C PRO A 40 14.13 -12.83 -7.10
N PRO A 41 13.26 -13.86 -7.02
CA PRO A 41 12.03 -13.75 -6.25
C PRO A 41 12.34 -13.52 -4.77
N VAL A 42 11.37 -12.96 -4.02
CA VAL A 42 11.54 -12.61 -2.61
C VAL A 42 10.70 -13.49 -1.70
N TYR A 43 9.57 -14.00 -2.18
CA TYR A 43 8.62 -14.77 -1.39
C TYR A 43 8.69 -16.26 -1.71
N TYR A 44 8.79 -17.09 -0.66
CA TYR A 44 8.94 -18.52 -0.74
C TYR A 44 7.93 -19.22 0.16
N LEU A 45 7.66 -20.49 -0.11
CA LEU A 45 6.79 -21.32 0.73
C LEU A 45 7.52 -21.88 1.96
N THR A 46 8.84 -21.86 1.93
CA THR A 46 9.72 -22.44 2.97
C THR A 46 10.83 -21.46 3.34
N SER A 47 11.29 -21.54 4.58
CA SER A 47 12.33 -20.67 5.15
C SER A 47 13.74 -20.93 4.59
N ASP A 48 13.95 -22.03 3.87
CA ASP A 48 15.20 -22.30 3.14
C ASP A 48 15.28 -21.60 1.78
N HIS A 49 14.21 -20.89 1.40
CA HIS A 49 14.08 -20.13 0.16
C HIS A 49 14.31 -20.96 -1.12
N THR A 50 13.89 -22.24 -1.11
CA THR A 50 14.02 -23.13 -2.27
C THR A 50 12.74 -23.21 -3.09
N ASN A 51 11.56 -23.10 -2.46
CA ASN A 51 10.27 -23.23 -3.11
C ASN A 51 9.59 -21.84 -3.26
N VAL A 52 9.66 -21.28 -4.46
CA VAL A 52 9.10 -19.96 -4.77
C VAL A 52 7.58 -19.97 -4.68
N TYR A 53 7.00 -19.01 -3.96
CA TYR A 53 5.56 -18.84 -3.86
C TYR A 53 4.97 -18.35 -5.19
N ARG A 54 4.20 -19.20 -5.87
CA ARG A 54 3.57 -18.92 -7.18
C ARG A 54 2.08 -19.14 -7.22
N SER A 55 1.54 -19.97 -6.33
CA SER A 55 0.15 -20.41 -6.41
C SER A 55 -0.48 -20.55 -5.03
N GLY A 56 -1.82 -20.47 -4.98
CA GLY A 56 -2.61 -20.64 -3.76
C GLY A 56 -2.67 -19.40 -2.87
N HIS A 57 -3.21 -19.59 -1.67
CA HIS A 57 -3.35 -18.59 -0.61
C HIS A 57 -2.58 -19.08 0.62
N GLU A 58 -1.30 -18.70 0.70
CA GLU A 58 -0.44 -19.13 1.79
C GLU A 58 -0.12 -17.95 2.72
N ASP A 59 -0.37 -18.15 4.00
CA ASP A 59 -0.04 -17.18 5.04
C ASP A 59 1.45 -17.23 5.37
N LEU A 60 2.24 -16.56 4.56
CA LEU A 60 3.68 -16.55 4.70
C LEU A 60 4.13 -15.89 6.01
N THR A 61 5.13 -16.49 6.64
CA THR A 61 5.86 -15.93 7.78
C THR A 61 7.08 -15.14 7.33
N SER A 62 7.66 -14.32 8.21
CA SER A 62 8.77 -13.42 7.87
C SER A 62 10.04 -14.14 7.42
N ASP A 63 10.26 -15.37 7.87
CA ASP A 63 11.37 -16.24 7.48
C ASP A 63 11.20 -16.86 6.08
N CYS A 64 9.99 -16.85 5.54
CA CYS A 64 9.72 -17.20 4.13
C CYS A 64 10.03 -16.06 3.15
N VAL A 65 10.53 -14.92 3.63
CA VAL A 65 10.85 -13.74 2.82
C VAL A 65 12.35 -13.48 2.78
N ALA A 66 12.91 -13.48 1.60
CA ALA A 66 14.33 -13.16 1.39
C ALA A 66 14.55 -11.63 1.37
N TRP A 67 14.51 -11.01 2.56
CA TRP A 67 14.55 -9.56 2.77
C TRP A 67 15.81 -8.87 2.21
N ASP A 68 16.89 -9.61 2.09
CA ASP A 68 18.19 -9.17 1.57
C ASP A 68 18.28 -9.15 0.04
N LYS A 69 17.33 -9.79 -0.64
CA LYS A 69 17.34 -9.89 -2.11
C LYS A 69 16.82 -8.62 -2.79
N ALA A 70 17.37 -8.33 -3.95
CA ALA A 70 17.04 -7.15 -4.76
C ALA A 70 15.69 -7.26 -5.52
N GLY A 71 14.90 -8.29 -5.28
CA GLY A 71 13.58 -8.48 -5.90
C GLY A 71 12.52 -7.51 -5.36
N TYR A 72 11.42 -7.43 -6.08
CA TYR A 72 10.27 -6.62 -5.67
C TYR A 72 9.48 -7.31 -4.56
N ARG A 73 8.99 -6.52 -3.63
CA ARG A 73 8.14 -6.95 -2.51
C ARG A 73 7.15 -5.87 -2.10
N LEU A 74 6.15 -6.21 -1.31
CA LEU A 74 5.35 -5.23 -0.59
C LEU A 74 6.23 -4.47 0.43
N PRO A 75 5.98 -3.20 0.69
CA PRO A 75 6.58 -2.51 1.82
C PRO A 75 6.09 -3.14 3.13
N THR A 76 6.92 -3.14 4.16
CA THR A 76 6.39 -3.26 5.52
C THR A 76 5.57 -2.02 5.86
N GLU A 77 4.70 -2.09 6.86
CA GLU A 77 3.91 -0.94 7.28
C GLU A 77 4.78 0.25 7.69
N ALA A 78 5.88 -0.01 8.38
CA ALA A 78 6.82 1.03 8.80
C ALA A 78 7.54 1.68 7.59
N GLU A 79 7.95 0.89 6.60
CA GLU A 79 8.52 1.41 5.35
C GLU A 79 7.49 2.26 4.61
N TRP A 80 6.24 1.79 4.54
CA TRP A 80 5.16 2.53 3.91
C TRP A 80 4.93 3.89 4.58
N GLU A 81 4.84 3.93 5.93
CA GLU A 81 4.63 5.18 6.65
C GLU A 81 5.82 6.15 6.50
N ARG A 82 7.06 5.64 6.57
CA ARG A 82 8.26 6.46 6.34
C ARG A 82 8.26 7.06 4.93
N LEU A 83 7.90 6.26 3.94
CA LEU A 83 7.79 6.67 2.54
C LEU A 83 6.68 7.72 2.37
N ALA A 84 5.51 7.50 2.97
CA ALA A 84 4.39 8.42 2.91
C ALA A 84 4.70 9.77 3.57
N ARG A 85 5.43 9.78 4.68
CA ARG A 85 5.81 11.04 5.36
C ARG A 85 6.77 11.90 4.54
N GLY A 86 7.53 11.33 3.60
CA GLY A 86 8.39 12.10 2.70
C GLY A 86 9.40 13.02 3.42
N GLY A 87 9.84 12.67 4.63
CA GLY A 87 10.66 13.52 5.50
C GLY A 87 9.88 14.53 6.33
N ALA A 88 8.55 14.57 6.24
CA ALA A 88 7.69 15.47 7.00
C ALA A 88 7.37 14.89 8.39
N GLU A 89 8.15 15.22 9.40
CA GLU A 89 7.88 14.81 10.78
C GLU A 89 6.81 15.71 11.42
N GLY A 90 5.91 15.11 12.20
CA GLY A 90 4.85 15.82 12.92
C GLY A 90 3.66 16.27 12.07
N TYR A 91 3.68 16.07 10.76
CA TYR A 91 2.58 16.44 9.88
C TYR A 91 1.54 15.32 9.74
N ARG A 92 0.30 15.75 9.51
CA ARG A 92 -0.84 14.86 9.37
C ARG A 92 -0.83 14.15 8.01
N PHE A 93 -0.50 14.87 6.96
CA PHE A 93 -0.51 14.44 5.56
C PHE A 93 0.89 14.43 4.96
N PRO A 94 1.10 13.85 3.76
CA PRO A 94 2.42 13.65 3.15
C PRO A 94 3.24 14.93 2.85
N TRP A 95 2.63 16.09 2.92
CA TRP A 95 3.23 17.36 2.50
C TRP A 95 3.77 18.14 3.70
N THR A 96 4.97 18.70 3.56
CA THR A 96 5.58 19.56 4.56
C THR A 96 4.84 20.89 4.69
N ASN A 97 4.78 21.42 5.92
CA ASN A 97 4.14 22.70 6.25
C ASN A 97 2.62 22.75 5.99
N VAL A 98 1.97 21.60 5.77
CA VAL A 98 0.53 21.51 5.52
C VAL A 98 -0.11 20.52 6.47
N LEU A 99 -1.11 20.98 7.25
CA LEU A 99 -1.91 20.15 8.15
C LEU A 99 -3.31 19.83 7.57
N THR A 100 -3.53 20.26 6.32
CA THR A 100 -4.80 20.17 5.61
C THR A 100 -4.68 19.30 4.37
N ILE A 101 -5.82 18.85 3.84
CA ILE A 101 -5.92 18.12 2.58
C ILE A 101 -6.97 18.78 1.68
N ALA A 102 -6.72 18.78 0.38
CA ALA A 102 -7.65 19.30 -0.63
C ALA A 102 -7.64 18.44 -1.89
N HIS A 103 -8.67 18.55 -2.72
CA HIS A 103 -8.74 17.86 -4.02
C HIS A 103 -7.63 18.29 -5.01
N THR A 104 -6.92 19.36 -4.75
CA THR A 104 -5.70 19.74 -5.52
C THR A 104 -4.47 18.90 -5.13
N GLN A 105 -4.55 18.11 -4.08
CA GLN A 105 -3.44 17.35 -3.50
C GLN A 105 -3.66 15.83 -3.56
N ALA A 106 -4.93 15.38 -3.54
CA ALA A 106 -5.25 13.95 -3.48
C ALA A 106 -6.65 13.65 -4.03
N ASN A 107 -6.84 12.43 -4.49
CA ASN A 107 -8.15 11.88 -4.85
C ASN A 107 -8.76 11.18 -3.62
N TYR A 108 -9.76 11.82 -3.02
CA TYR A 108 -10.48 11.36 -1.83
C TYR A 108 -11.90 11.94 -1.80
N SER A 109 -12.75 11.46 -0.91
CA SER A 109 -14.09 12.02 -0.68
C SER A 109 -14.03 13.11 0.39
N SER A 110 -14.31 14.36 0.02
CA SER A 110 -14.24 15.51 0.94
C SER A 110 -15.44 15.61 1.87
N ARG A 111 -15.17 16.04 3.12
CA ARG A 111 -16.17 16.46 4.11
C ARG A 111 -15.91 17.90 4.56
N THR A 112 -16.68 18.83 4.06
CA THR A 112 -16.51 20.26 4.31
C THR A 112 -16.75 20.73 5.77
N ASN A 113 -17.10 19.83 6.68
CA ASN A 113 -17.27 20.12 8.11
C ASN A 113 -16.02 19.86 8.96
N GLU A 114 -14.94 19.41 8.35
CA GLU A 114 -13.65 19.16 9.00
C GLU A 114 -12.67 20.28 8.68
N ALA A 115 -12.15 20.96 9.69
CA ALA A 115 -11.27 22.13 9.50
C ALA A 115 -9.99 21.85 8.69
N TYR A 116 -9.56 20.58 8.65
CA TYR A 116 -8.40 20.16 7.84
C TYR A 116 -8.75 19.76 6.42
N ASP A 117 -10.04 19.59 6.09
CA ASP A 117 -10.51 19.21 4.76
C ASP A 117 -10.92 20.45 3.98
N LEU A 118 -10.05 20.87 3.06
CA LEU A 118 -10.23 22.04 2.20
C LEU A 118 -10.79 21.67 0.81
N GLY A 119 -11.36 20.50 0.65
CA GLY A 119 -12.05 20.11 -0.57
C GLY A 119 -13.15 21.13 -0.91
N PRO A 120 -13.19 21.68 -2.15
CA PRO A 120 -14.11 22.74 -2.52
C PRO A 120 -15.56 22.27 -2.58
N THR A 121 -15.78 20.99 -2.76
CA THR A 121 -17.08 20.33 -2.83
C THR A 121 -17.14 19.14 -1.91
N ARG A 122 -18.30 18.89 -1.31
CA ARG A 122 -18.55 17.66 -0.54
C ARG A 122 -18.65 16.46 -1.50
N GLY A 123 -18.06 15.32 -1.10
CA GLY A 123 -18.10 14.07 -1.86
C GLY A 123 -16.84 13.82 -2.67
N TYR A 124 -16.96 13.05 -3.70
CA TYR A 124 -15.84 12.61 -4.53
C TYR A 124 -15.12 13.77 -5.23
N HIS A 125 -13.86 13.50 -5.58
CA HIS A 125 -13.09 14.44 -6.39
C HIS A 125 -13.83 14.75 -7.71
N PRO A 126 -14.04 16.03 -8.06
CA PRO A 126 -14.88 16.42 -9.20
C PRO A 126 -14.46 15.82 -10.55
N SER A 127 -13.16 15.64 -10.75
CA SER A 127 -12.63 15.08 -12.01
C SER A 127 -12.72 13.56 -12.11
N PHE A 128 -12.81 12.82 -10.98
CA PHE A 128 -12.76 11.36 -10.96
C PHE A 128 -14.07 10.70 -10.53
N GLN A 129 -14.95 11.45 -9.85
CA GLN A 129 -16.34 11.09 -9.53
C GLN A 129 -16.54 9.70 -8.90
N GLY A 130 -15.58 9.26 -8.07
CA GLY A 130 -15.63 7.96 -7.39
C GLY A 130 -14.88 6.85 -8.11
N ASP A 131 -13.95 7.23 -8.99
CA ASP A 131 -12.98 6.33 -9.63
C ASP A 131 -11.55 6.65 -9.18
N PRO A 132 -10.60 5.71 -9.30
CA PRO A 132 -9.18 5.99 -9.13
C PRO A 132 -8.70 7.02 -10.16
N SER A 133 -7.79 7.90 -9.72
CA SER A 133 -7.08 8.78 -10.64
C SER A 133 -5.89 8.08 -11.31
N PRO A 134 -5.43 8.53 -12.48
CA PRO A 134 -4.15 8.12 -13.01
C PRO A 134 -3.03 8.33 -11.99
N VAL A 135 -2.10 7.40 -11.89
CA VAL A 135 -0.97 7.49 -10.94
C VAL A 135 -0.12 8.72 -11.24
N GLY A 136 0.33 9.41 -10.19
CA GLY A 136 1.14 10.62 -10.33
C GLY A 136 0.37 11.87 -10.77
N THR A 137 -0.95 11.86 -10.68
CA THR A 137 -1.79 13.04 -11.01
C THR A 137 -1.49 14.24 -10.09
N PHE A 138 -1.20 14.00 -8.84
CA PHE A 138 -0.94 15.03 -7.85
C PHE A 138 0.56 15.21 -7.59
N ALA A 139 0.92 16.31 -6.94
CA ALA A 139 2.32 16.58 -6.60
C ALA A 139 2.87 15.50 -5.63
N PRO A 140 4.13 15.08 -5.80
CA PRO A 140 4.75 14.11 -4.91
C PRO A 140 5.05 14.71 -3.53
N ASN A 141 5.34 13.86 -2.57
CA ASN A 141 5.87 14.28 -1.27
C ASN A 141 7.37 14.64 -1.34
N GLY A 142 7.99 14.96 -0.19
CA GLY A 142 9.39 15.37 -0.11
C GLY A 142 10.41 14.30 -0.53
N TYR A 143 10.02 13.03 -0.63
CA TYR A 143 10.85 11.95 -1.18
C TYR A 143 10.58 11.67 -2.67
N GLY A 144 9.76 12.48 -3.34
CA GLY A 144 9.40 12.27 -4.74
C GLY A 144 8.38 11.15 -4.94
N VAL A 145 7.65 10.74 -3.90
CA VAL A 145 6.68 9.64 -3.97
C VAL A 145 5.27 10.21 -4.13
N TYR A 146 4.54 9.63 -5.06
CA TYR A 146 3.18 10.03 -5.44
C TYR A 146 2.12 9.19 -4.74
N ASP A 147 0.91 9.72 -4.64
CA ASP A 147 -0.32 9.01 -4.29
C ASP A 147 -0.25 8.26 -2.94
N THR A 148 0.42 8.84 -1.95
CA THR A 148 0.49 8.30 -0.59
C THR A 148 -0.63 8.80 0.33
N ALA A 149 -1.57 9.56 -0.22
CA ALA A 149 -2.80 10.00 0.42
C ALA A 149 -3.95 9.94 -0.59
N GLY A 150 -4.97 9.12 -0.34
CA GLY A 150 -6.08 8.87 -1.25
C GLY A 150 -5.70 7.95 -2.42
N ASN A 151 -6.47 8.00 -3.46
CA ASN A 151 -6.47 7.16 -4.65
C ASN A 151 -6.93 5.72 -4.35
N VAL A 152 -6.06 4.83 -3.89
CA VAL A 152 -6.43 3.46 -3.48
C VAL A 152 -5.75 3.08 -2.17
N TRP A 153 -6.43 2.27 -1.34
CA TRP A 153 -5.78 1.58 -0.23
C TRP A 153 -4.66 0.70 -0.74
N GLU A 154 -3.54 0.68 -0.02
CA GLU A 154 -2.36 -0.07 -0.43
C GLU A 154 -2.03 -1.18 0.57
N TRP A 155 -2.03 -2.41 0.09
CA TRP A 155 -1.61 -3.56 0.87
C TRP A 155 -0.15 -3.43 1.33
N CYS A 156 0.08 -3.66 2.63
CA CYS A 156 1.41 -3.82 3.22
C CYS A 156 1.68 -5.30 3.54
N TRP A 157 2.94 -5.60 3.80
CA TRP A 157 3.37 -6.94 4.20
C TRP A 157 2.78 -7.38 5.55
N ASP A 158 2.71 -6.46 6.51
CA ASP A 158 2.48 -6.76 7.93
C ASP A 158 1.11 -7.36 8.21
N TRP A 159 1.07 -8.33 9.13
CA TRP A 159 -0.15 -8.64 9.84
C TRP A 159 -0.54 -7.46 10.73
N PHE A 160 -1.83 -7.16 10.79
CA PHE A 160 -2.30 -6.08 11.63
C PHE A 160 -2.33 -6.50 13.11
N SER A 161 -1.81 -5.62 13.96
CA SER A 161 -2.02 -5.65 15.42
C SER A 161 -2.11 -4.21 15.92
N GLN A 162 -3.05 -3.94 16.80
CA GLN A 162 -3.25 -2.61 17.36
C GLN A 162 -2.07 -2.18 18.25
N THR A 163 -1.40 -3.14 18.86
CA THR A 163 -0.32 -2.92 19.84
C THR A 163 1.07 -3.32 19.36
N CYS A 164 1.24 -3.67 18.08
CA CYS A 164 2.50 -4.23 17.59
C CYS A 164 3.72 -3.32 17.83
N TYR A 165 3.58 -2.02 17.70
CA TYR A 165 4.69 -1.08 17.84
C TYR A 165 5.27 -0.97 19.25
N THR A 166 4.58 -1.48 20.28
CA THR A 166 5.13 -1.55 21.64
C THR A 166 6.02 -2.78 21.86
N ALA A 167 5.94 -3.77 20.98
CA ALA A 167 6.62 -5.06 21.12
C ALA A 167 7.59 -5.39 19.97
N LEU A 168 7.50 -4.68 18.85
CA LEU A 168 8.37 -4.91 17.69
C LEU A 168 9.72 -4.21 17.84
N PRO A 169 10.79 -4.72 17.19
CA PRO A 169 12.05 -4.00 17.09
C PRO A 169 11.86 -2.59 16.55
N ALA A 170 12.64 -1.63 17.06
CA ALA A 170 12.63 -0.26 16.54
C ALA A 170 13.17 -0.18 15.10
N ASP A 171 14.10 -1.08 14.75
CA ASP A 171 14.73 -1.13 13.44
C ASP A 171 14.07 -2.18 12.52
N ASN A 172 13.63 -1.72 11.35
CA ASN A 172 13.07 -2.55 10.29
C ASN A 172 11.99 -3.55 10.77
N PRO A 173 10.96 -3.11 11.49
CA PRO A 173 9.90 -3.99 11.97
C PRO A 173 9.17 -4.64 10.80
N LYS A 174 8.81 -5.91 10.96
CA LYS A 174 8.14 -6.74 9.94
C LYS A 174 6.74 -7.17 10.34
N GLY A 175 6.18 -6.50 11.34
CA GLY A 175 4.88 -6.83 11.91
C GLY A 175 4.89 -8.10 12.79
N PRO A 176 3.72 -8.46 13.32
CA PRO A 176 3.55 -9.73 14.04
C PRO A 176 3.81 -10.94 13.16
N ALA A 177 4.18 -12.06 13.78
CA ALA A 177 4.45 -13.31 13.06
C ALA A 177 3.18 -13.91 12.42
N THR A 178 2.02 -13.69 13.04
CA THR A 178 0.71 -14.19 12.58
C THR A 178 -0.38 -13.16 12.81
N GLY A 179 -1.51 -13.32 12.13
CA GLY A 179 -2.69 -12.48 12.28
C GLY A 179 -3.86 -12.99 11.44
N SER A 180 -4.99 -12.30 11.50
CA SER A 180 -6.18 -12.59 10.69
C SER A 180 -6.44 -11.55 9.59
N ALA A 181 -5.71 -10.44 9.63
CA ALA A 181 -5.84 -9.35 8.67
C ALA A 181 -4.49 -8.72 8.34
N ARG A 182 -4.29 -8.32 7.10
CA ARG A 182 -3.11 -7.60 6.63
C ARG A 182 -3.36 -6.09 6.69
N VAL A 183 -2.30 -5.34 6.93
CA VAL A 183 -2.35 -3.88 6.97
C VAL A 183 -2.62 -3.31 5.57
N ALA A 184 -3.46 -2.27 5.52
CA ALA A 184 -3.67 -1.42 4.37
C ALA A 184 -3.49 0.05 4.77
N ARG A 185 -2.89 0.85 3.91
CA ARG A 185 -2.49 2.23 4.17
C ARG A 185 -2.91 3.16 3.05
N GLY A 186 -2.92 4.48 3.32
CA GLY A 186 -2.98 5.54 2.33
C GLY A 186 -4.36 6.13 2.08
N ASP A 187 -5.44 5.43 2.42
CA ASP A 187 -6.80 5.81 2.03
C ASP A 187 -7.14 5.52 0.57
N SER A 188 -8.38 5.78 0.19
CA SER A 188 -8.86 5.64 -1.18
C SER A 188 -9.72 6.82 -1.63
N TYR A 189 -9.98 6.88 -2.92
CA TYR A 189 -10.91 7.86 -3.54
C TYR A 189 -12.31 7.83 -2.92
N TYR A 190 -12.67 6.69 -2.32
CA TYR A 190 -14.00 6.46 -1.76
C TYR A 190 -14.19 7.04 -0.36
N ASN A 191 -13.12 7.11 0.43
CA ASN A 191 -13.17 7.46 1.84
C ASN A 191 -12.81 8.93 2.09
N VAL A 192 -13.04 9.39 3.32
CA VAL A 192 -12.84 10.79 3.70
C VAL A 192 -11.42 11.06 4.16
N GLY A 193 -10.94 12.29 3.99
CA GLY A 193 -9.58 12.72 4.29
C GLY A 193 -9.06 12.40 5.71
N PHE A 194 -9.94 11.99 6.64
CA PHE A 194 -9.54 11.44 7.93
C PHE A 194 -8.64 10.21 7.80
N TYR A 195 -8.91 9.37 6.81
CA TYR A 195 -8.20 8.13 6.55
C TYR A 195 -6.91 8.34 5.76
N ALA A 196 -6.79 9.45 5.02
CA ALA A 196 -5.61 9.80 4.23
C ALA A 196 -4.39 10.28 5.05
N ARG A 197 -4.51 10.30 6.39
CA ARG A 197 -3.40 10.67 7.27
C ARG A 197 -2.26 9.64 7.19
N CYS A 198 -1.01 10.10 7.15
CA CYS A 198 0.15 9.21 7.13
C CYS A 198 0.13 8.15 8.24
N ALA A 199 -0.37 8.49 9.42
CA ALA A 199 -0.44 7.59 10.57
C ALA A 199 -1.69 6.70 10.62
N TYR A 200 -2.66 6.88 9.70
CA TYR A 200 -3.87 6.07 9.75
C TYR A 200 -3.60 4.65 9.27
N ARG A 201 -4.05 3.69 10.04
CA ARG A 201 -3.88 2.26 9.82
C ARG A 201 -5.23 1.61 9.53
N ASN A 202 -5.34 0.89 8.44
CA ASN A 202 -6.48 0.05 8.12
C ASN A 202 -6.05 -1.41 7.99
N PHE A 203 -7.01 -2.33 8.00
CA PHE A 203 -6.71 -3.75 7.92
C PHE A 203 -7.90 -4.54 7.36
N TRP A 204 -7.59 -5.60 6.59
CA TRP A 204 -8.60 -6.49 6.02
C TRP A 204 -8.05 -7.92 5.89
N ALA A 205 -8.96 -8.89 5.81
CA ALA A 205 -8.57 -10.27 5.53
C ALA A 205 -7.82 -10.34 4.19
N PRO A 206 -6.71 -11.10 4.10
CA PRO A 206 -5.81 -11.08 2.94
C PRO A 206 -6.45 -11.55 1.63
N ALA A 207 -7.55 -12.30 1.69
CA ALA A 207 -8.30 -12.73 0.52
C ALA A 207 -9.30 -11.67 -0.02
N ASN A 208 -9.52 -10.56 0.70
CA ASN A 208 -10.43 -9.52 0.25
C ASN A 208 -9.92 -8.83 -1.02
N ARG A 209 -10.86 -8.45 -1.89
CA ARG A 209 -10.61 -7.83 -3.20
C ARG A 209 -11.61 -6.72 -3.43
N PHE A 210 -11.29 -5.52 -2.97
CA PHE A 210 -12.16 -4.35 -3.13
C PHE A 210 -11.73 -3.49 -4.31
N GLY A 211 -12.68 -2.80 -4.94
CA GLY A 211 -12.44 -1.94 -6.09
C GLY A 211 -11.59 -0.69 -5.80
N ASP A 212 -11.34 -0.43 -4.53
CA ASP A 212 -10.51 0.68 -4.05
C ASP A 212 -9.22 0.22 -3.34
N PHE A 213 -8.83 -1.08 -3.51
CA PHE A 213 -7.61 -1.68 -2.94
C PHE A 213 -6.62 -2.07 -4.04
N GLY A 214 -5.43 -1.53 -3.94
CA GLY A 214 -4.28 -1.82 -4.76
C GLY A 214 -3.02 -2.07 -3.93
N PHE A 215 -1.85 -1.79 -4.48
CA PHE A 215 -0.57 -1.88 -3.77
C PHE A 215 0.52 -1.08 -4.48
N ARG A 216 1.59 -0.82 -3.77
CA ARG A 216 2.88 -0.44 -4.33
C ARG A 216 3.94 -1.48 -3.99
N CYS A 217 4.94 -1.63 -4.84
CA CYS A 217 6.09 -2.47 -4.54
C CYS A 217 7.32 -1.62 -4.21
N VAL A 218 8.17 -2.19 -3.36
CA VAL A 218 9.51 -1.68 -3.05
C VAL A 218 10.53 -2.75 -3.38
N ARG A 219 11.80 -2.41 -3.40
CA ARG A 219 12.89 -3.38 -3.48
C ARG A 219 14.09 -2.93 -2.65
N THR A 220 14.85 -3.88 -2.19
CA THR A 220 16.18 -3.62 -1.59
C THR A 220 17.14 -3.28 -2.73
N VAL A 221 17.87 -2.17 -2.58
CA VAL A 221 18.95 -1.79 -3.48
C VAL A 221 20.26 -2.22 -2.82
N PRO A 222 21.09 -3.02 -3.50
CA PRO A 222 22.38 -3.47 -2.97
C PRO A 222 23.31 -2.31 -2.64
#